data_8a59e3aac4266061278b24ed4e5100af
#
_entry.id   8a59e3aac4266061278b24ed4e5100af
#
_cell.length_a   1.000
_cell.length_b   1.000
_cell.length_c   1.000
_cell.angle_alpha   90.00
_cell.angle_beta   90.00
_cell.angle_gamma   90.00
#
_symmetry.space_group_name_H-M   'P 1'
#
loop_
_entity.id
_entity.type
_entity.pdbx_description
1 polymer ?
#
loop_
_entity_poly.entity_id
_entity_poly.type
_entity_poly.pdbx_seq_one_letter_code
_entity_poly.pdbx_strand_id
1 'polypeptide(L)'
;IIKMQAELIKASSESGYICGRIQNDRFAVCMPKDSFKNEIMQNSIASMQDRFNNASFKIRVVVGVYDIEDVDEPVSNMCDKAFIASETIKNNYEANIAYYDDKLLKRTLEERRVLSEFEGAIEKKEFKMFLQPQVNTHGKVYGAEALVRWQHPERGLLSPFFFIDILETTGLIYK
;
A
#
# COMPACT_ATOMS: atom_id res chain seq x y z
N ILE A 1 -0.79 13.07 -22.75
CA ILE A 1 -1.35 12.77 -21.42
C ILE A 1 -0.55 13.52 -20.35
N ILE A 2 0.73 13.19 -20.09
CA ILE A 2 1.57 13.76 -19.02
C ILE A 2 1.61 15.31 -19.07
N LYS A 3 1.80 15.91 -20.25
CA LYS A 3 1.82 17.38 -20.40
C LYS A 3 0.47 17.99 -20.00
N MET A 4 -0.63 17.38 -20.40
CA MET A 4 -1.98 17.83 -20.07
C MET A 4 -2.30 17.65 -18.59
N GLN A 5 -1.83 16.57 -17.95
CA GLN A 5 -1.91 16.42 -16.49
C GLN A 5 -1.15 17.52 -15.75
N ALA A 6 0.05 17.85 -16.20
CA ALA A 6 0.84 18.94 -15.63
C ALA A 6 0.14 20.29 -15.75
N GLU A 7 -0.48 20.57 -16.90
CA GLU A 7 -1.25 21.80 -17.14
C GLU A 7 -2.51 21.87 -16.25
N LEU A 8 -3.21 20.74 -16.06
CA LEU A 8 -4.39 20.68 -15.20
C LEU A 8 -4.01 20.88 -13.72
N ILE A 9 -2.95 20.22 -13.24
CA ILE A 9 -2.46 20.39 -11.87
C ILE A 9 -2.04 21.85 -11.64
N LYS A 10 -1.33 22.45 -12.59
CA LYS A 10 -0.92 23.84 -12.51
C LYS A 10 -2.10 24.81 -12.54
N ALA A 11 -3.11 24.55 -13.36
CA ALA A 11 -4.31 25.39 -13.48
C ALA A 11 -5.23 25.29 -12.25
N SER A 12 -5.24 24.14 -11.57
CA SER A 12 -6.02 23.95 -10.33
C SER A 12 -5.26 24.37 -9.08
N SER A 13 -3.97 24.76 -9.19
CA SER A 13 -3.18 25.24 -8.06
C SER A 13 -3.53 26.71 -7.78
N GLU A 14 -3.92 26.98 -6.55
CA GLU A 14 -4.10 28.35 -6.05
C GLU A 14 -2.75 29.03 -5.81
N SER A 15 -2.78 30.36 -5.70
CA SER A 15 -1.57 31.13 -5.34
C SER A 15 -0.98 30.64 -4.03
N GLY A 16 0.27 30.22 -4.05
CA GLY A 16 1.00 29.68 -2.89
C GLY A 16 1.21 28.18 -2.89
N TYR A 17 0.63 27.44 -3.85
CA TYR A 17 0.93 26.02 -4.00
C TYR A 17 2.19 25.81 -4.84
N ILE A 18 3.00 24.85 -4.42
CA ILE A 18 4.18 24.42 -5.16
C ILE A 18 3.84 23.08 -5.80
N CYS A 19 3.94 23.01 -7.12
CA CYS A 19 3.73 21.76 -7.85
C CYS A 19 4.93 21.45 -8.75
N GLY A 20 5.22 20.16 -8.87
CA GLY A 20 6.33 19.67 -9.69
C GLY A 20 6.12 18.27 -10.19
N ARG A 21 6.77 17.94 -11.30
CA ARG A 21 6.89 16.58 -11.79
C ARG A 21 8.11 15.93 -11.15
N ILE A 22 7.91 14.82 -10.45
CA ILE A 22 8.99 14.12 -9.75
C ILE A 22 9.64 13.11 -10.71
N GLN A 23 8.85 12.23 -11.30
CA GLN A 23 9.36 11.19 -12.20
C GLN A 23 8.21 10.62 -13.06
N ASN A 24 8.47 10.31 -14.33
CA ASN A 24 7.51 9.66 -15.24
C ASN A 24 6.12 10.34 -15.23
N ASP A 25 5.13 9.66 -14.67
CA ASP A 25 3.73 10.09 -14.53
C ASP A 25 3.39 10.60 -13.12
N ARG A 26 4.43 10.83 -12.28
CA ARG A 26 4.28 11.26 -10.90
C ARG A 26 4.47 12.75 -10.75
N PHE A 27 3.50 13.37 -10.10
CA PHE A 27 3.51 14.77 -9.76
C PHE A 27 3.38 14.92 -8.25
N ALA A 28 4.01 15.95 -7.68
CA ALA A 28 3.81 16.34 -6.29
C ALA A 28 3.23 17.75 -6.24
N VAL A 29 2.37 17.97 -5.25
CA VAL A 29 1.82 19.27 -4.92
C VAL A 29 2.00 19.49 -3.42
N CYS A 30 2.64 20.60 -3.04
CA CYS A 30 2.74 21.04 -1.68
C CYS A 30 1.78 22.22 -1.47
N MET A 31 0.92 22.11 -0.48
CA MET A 31 -0.12 23.09 -0.18
C MET A 31 -0.37 23.20 1.32
N PRO A 32 -0.95 24.29 1.82
CA PRO A 32 -1.38 24.39 3.20
C PRO A 32 -2.38 23.27 3.55
N LYS A 33 -2.26 22.69 4.75
CA LYS A 33 -3.11 21.56 5.18
C LYS A 33 -4.60 21.89 5.10
N ASP A 34 -4.98 23.11 5.52
CA ASP A 34 -6.37 23.56 5.53
C ASP A 34 -6.97 23.72 4.11
N SER A 35 -6.13 23.81 3.10
CA SER A 35 -6.54 23.87 1.70
C SER A 35 -6.83 22.49 1.10
N PHE A 36 -6.34 21.40 1.71
CA PHE A 36 -6.61 20.06 1.26
C PHE A 36 -7.97 19.57 1.77
N LYS A 37 -8.91 19.38 0.85
CA LYS A 37 -10.24 18.83 1.17
C LYS A 37 -10.49 17.60 0.32
N ASN A 38 -10.74 16.47 0.96
CA ASN A 38 -10.97 15.17 0.30
C ASN A 38 -12.02 15.26 -0.80
N GLU A 39 -13.16 15.89 -0.53
CA GLU A 39 -14.26 16.01 -1.50
C GLU A 39 -13.83 16.77 -2.76
N ILE A 40 -13.12 17.89 -2.59
CA ILE A 40 -12.60 18.68 -3.72
C ILE A 40 -11.59 17.87 -4.51
N MET A 41 -10.71 17.14 -3.84
CA MET A 41 -9.71 16.30 -4.50
C MET A 41 -10.36 15.14 -5.25
N GLN A 42 -11.35 14.46 -4.68
CA GLN A 42 -12.08 13.40 -5.37
C GLN A 42 -12.79 13.91 -6.61
N ASN A 43 -13.44 15.07 -6.55
CA ASN A 43 -14.07 15.70 -7.71
C ASN A 43 -13.05 16.07 -8.79
N SER A 44 -11.88 16.55 -8.39
CA SER A 44 -10.77 16.86 -9.32
C SER A 44 -10.24 15.61 -10.00
N ILE A 45 -10.07 14.50 -9.25
CA ILE A 45 -9.66 13.20 -9.79
C ILE A 45 -10.69 12.68 -10.79
N ALA A 46 -11.98 12.71 -10.43
CA ALA A 46 -13.06 12.28 -11.31
C ALA A 46 -13.08 13.09 -12.62
N SER A 47 -12.98 14.41 -12.52
CA SER A 47 -12.92 15.31 -13.69
C SER A 47 -11.70 15.02 -14.59
N MET A 48 -10.54 14.71 -13.98
CA MET A 48 -9.36 14.31 -14.76
C MET A 48 -9.60 12.97 -15.47
N GLN A 49 -10.12 11.97 -14.77
CA GLN A 49 -10.40 10.66 -15.34
C GLN A 49 -11.40 10.75 -16.51
N ASP A 50 -12.47 11.53 -16.36
CA ASP A 50 -13.48 11.71 -17.41
C ASP A 50 -12.92 12.37 -18.67
N ARG A 51 -12.04 13.34 -18.55
CA ARG A 51 -11.37 13.96 -19.70
C ARG A 51 -10.51 12.98 -20.50
N PHE A 52 -9.99 11.95 -19.86
CA PHE A 52 -9.15 10.94 -20.50
C PHE A 52 -9.91 9.70 -20.95
N ASN A 53 -11.07 9.40 -20.38
CA ASN A 53 -11.86 8.20 -20.69
C ASN A 53 -12.51 8.22 -22.08
N ASN A 54 -12.39 9.30 -22.84
CA ASN A 54 -12.79 9.37 -24.25
C ASN A 54 -11.77 8.74 -25.20
N ALA A 55 -10.63 8.27 -24.69
CA ALA A 55 -9.62 7.57 -25.45
C ALA A 55 -9.78 6.05 -25.26
N SER A 56 -9.17 5.25 -26.12
CA SER A 56 -9.23 3.78 -26.13
C SER A 56 -8.64 3.11 -24.87
N PHE A 57 -8.34 3.87 -23.84
CA PHE A 57 -7.77 3.39 -22.57
C PHE A 57 -8.33 4.18 -21.39
N LYS A 58 -8.49 3.49 -20.26
CA LYS A 58 -8.91 4.08 -18.99
C LYS A 58 -7.68 4.50 -18.18
N ILE A 59 -7.67 5.77 -17.74
CA ILE A 59 -6.65 6.28 -16.85
C ILE A 59 -7.19 6.23 -15.43
N ARG A 60 -6.37 5.77 -14.51
CA ARG A 60 -6.62 5.85 -13.09
C ARG A 60 -5.65 6.82 -12.44
N VAL A 61 -6.18 7.77 -11.69
CA VAL A 61 -5.41 8.71 -10.89
C VAL A 61 -5.52 8.29 -9.42
N VAL A 62 -4.40 8.13 -8.76
CA VAL A 62 -4.31 7.87 -7.31
C VAL A 62 -3.49 8.97 -6.65
N VAL A 63 -3.88 9.34 -5.45
CA VAL A 63 -3.24 10.41 -4.67
C VAL A 63 -2.80 9.86 -3.33
N GLY A 64 -1.52 9.98 -3.03
CA GLY A 64 -0.99 9.77 -1.69
C GLY A 64 -0.82 11.12 -0.99
N VAL A 65 -1.20 11.18 0.25
CA VAL A 65 -1.13 12.39 1.09
C VAL A 65 -0.19 12.13 2.25
N TYR A 66 0.75 13.05 2.46
CA TYR A 66 1.59 13.11 3.63
C TYR A 66 1.40 14.45 4.34
N ASP A 67 0.99 14.44 5.58
CA ASP A 67 0.95 15.61 6.44
C ASP A 67 2.37 15.91 6.91
N ILE A 68 2.94 17.04 6.48
CA ILE A 68 4.30 17.44 6.86
C ILE A 68 4.30 17.83 8.32
N GLU A 69 4.99 17.05 9.16
CA GLU A 69 5.14 17.30 10.59
C GLU A 69 6.47 18.01 10.89
N ASP A 70 7.51 17.67 10.14
CA ASP A 70 8.83 18.28 10.24
C ASP A 70 9.18 19.02 8.94
N VAL A 71 9.29 20.33 9.01
CA VAL A 71 9.62 21.18 7.85
C VAL A 71 11.08 21.09 7.43
N ASP A 72 11.95 20.58 8.29
CA ASP A 72 13.38 20.38 8.02
C ASP A 72 13.65 19.01 7.36
N GLU A 73 12.62 18.16 7.26
CA GLU A 73 12.73 16.89 6.54
C GLU A 73 13.05 17.14 5.05
N PRO A 74 13.99 16.35 4.44
CA PRO A 74 14.25 16.45 3.02
C PRO A 74 12.98 16.25 2.18
N VAL A 75 12.75 17.14 1.20
CA VAL A 75 11.56 17.08 0.31
C VAL A 75 11.44 15.72 -0.41
N SER A 76 12.57 15.08 -0.74
CA SER A 76 12.57 13.73 -1.30
C SER A 76 11.86 12.73 -0.40
N ASN A 77 12.12 12.77 0.92
CA ASN A 77 11.50 11.87 1.88
C ASN A 77 9.99 12.15 2.01
N MET A 78 9.60 13.43 2.02
CA MET A 78 8.17 13.83 2.02
C MET A 78 7.45 13.28 0.79
N CYS A 79 8.06 13.40 -0.38
CA CYS A 79 7.52 12.82 -1.62
C CYS A 79 7.45 11.29 -1.58
N ASP A 80 8.46 10.62 -1.04
CA ASP A 80 8.50 9.17 -0.91
C ASP A 80 7.40 8.67 0.04
N LYS A 81 7.17 9.36 1.16
CA LYS A 81 6.08 9.04 2.09
C LYS A 81 4.71 9.15 1.41
N ALA A 82 4.44 10.25 0.73
CA ALA A 82 3.20 10.41 -0.04
C ALA A 82 3.07 9.34 -1.14
N PHE A 83 4.17 9.00 -1.81
CA PHE A 83 4.18 7.94 -2.82
C PHE A 83 3.86 6.56 -2.21
N ILE A 84 4.47 6.19 -1.08
CA ILE A 84 4.17 4.94 -0.36
C ILE A 84 2.67 4.85 -0.06
N ALA A 85 2.04 5.92 0.40
CA ALA A 85 0.61 5.96 0.62
C ALA A 85 -0.18 5.65 -0.67
N SER A 86 0.17 6.25 -1.80
CA SER A 86 -0.52 6.01 -3.08
C SER A 86 -0.39 4.57 -3.57
N GLU A 87 0.76 3.92 -3.35
CA GLU A 87 1.00 2.53 -3.77
C GLU A 87 0.09 1.53 -3.03
N THR A 88 -0.33 1.83 -1.79
CA THR A 88 -1.20 0.93 -1.01
C THR A 88 -2.59 0.76 -1.62
N ILE A 89 -3.05 1.76 -2.37
CA ILE A 89 -4.37 1.73 -3.01
C ILE A 89 -4.29 1.46 -4.51
N LYS A 90 -3.12 1.17 -5.04
CA LYS A 90 -2.92 0.97 -6.49
C LYS A 90 -3.80 -0.14 -7.07
N ASN A 91 -4.03 -1.20 -6.31
CA ASN A 91 -4.87 -2.33 -6.69
C ASN A 91 -6.29 -2.27 -6.09
N ASN A 92 -6.59 -1.26 -5.28
CA ASN A 92 -7.93 -1.04 -4.72
C ASN A 92 -8.69 -0.01 -5.54
N TYR A 93 -9.59 -0.45 -6.41
CA TYR A 93 -10.34 0.41 -7.34
C TYR A 93 -11.41 1.28 -6.66
N GLU A 94 -11.71 1.05 -5.40
CA GLU A 94 -12.70 1.81 -4.64
C GLU A 94 -12.12 3.09 -4.01
N ALA A 95 -10.79 3.14 -3.82
CA ALA A 95 -10.11 4.26 -3.19
C ALA A 95 -9.17 4.97 -4.18
N ASN A 96 -9.23 6.29 -4.22
CA ASN A 96 -8.34 7.13 -5.03
C ASN A 96 -7.38 7.98 -4.18
N ILE A 97 -7.60 8.08 -2.86
CA ILE A 97 -6.79 8.87 -1.94
C ILE A 97 -6.36 8.00 -0.76
N ALA A 98 -5.08 8.03 -0.43
CA ALA A 98 -4.53 7.36 0.75
C ALA A 98 -3.64 8.32 1.54
N TYR A 99 -3.64 8.19 2.85
CA TYR A 99 -2.81 8.97 3.76
C TYR A 99 -1.64 8.14 4.25
N TYR A 100 -0.47 8.76 4.32
CA TYR A 100 0.69 8.14 4.92
C TYR A 100 0.56 8.12 6.44
N ASP A 101 0.94 7.02 7.05
CA ASP A 101 1.29 6.91 8.45
C ASP A 101 2.48 5.94 8.63
N ASP A 102 3.14 5.98 9.78
CA ASP A 102 4.30 5.13 10.05
C ASP A 102 3.96 3.63 10.13
N LYS A 103 2.70 3.29 10.44
CA LYS A 103 2.23 1.89 10.44
C LYS A 103 2.16 1.37 9.02
N LEU A 104 1.77 2.25 8.08
CA LEU A 104 1.72 1.93 6.66
C LEU A 104 3.10 1.59 6.11
N LEU A 105 4.11 2.40 6.44
CA LEU A 105 5.49 2.11 6.05
C LEU A 105 5.96 0.76 6.59
N LYS A 106 5.74 0.50 7.89
CA LYS A 106 6.10 -0.78 8.52
C LYS A 106 5.43 -1.96 7.83
N ARG A 107 4.12 -1.84 7.54
CA ARG A 107 3.37 -2.88 6.82
C ARG A 107 3.93 -3.11 5.41
N THR A 108 4.19 -2.05 4.66
CA THR A 108 4.74 -2.17 3.30
C THR A 108 6.12 -2.83 3.29
N LEU A 109 6.98 -2.50 4.26
CA LEU A 109 8.29 -3.13 4.40
C LEU A 109 8.17 -4.61 4.77
N GLU A 110 7.25 -4.96 5.67
CA GLU A 110 6.99 -6.36 6.05
C GLU A 110 6.44 -7.18 4.87
N GLU A 111 5.50 -6.63 4.11
CA GLU A 111 4.98 -7.26 2.89
C GLU A 111 6.10 -7.56 1.89
N ARG A 112 6.95 -6.58 1.60
CA ARG A 112 8.10 -6.76 0.70
C ARG A 112 9.07 -7.83 1.21
N ARG A 113 9.32 -7.84 2.52
CA ARG A 113 10.19 -8.83 3.15
C ARG A 113 9.62 -10.25 2.99
N VAL A 114 8.35 -10.45 3.36
CA VAL A 114 7.67 -11.75 3.19
C VAL A 114 7.77 -12.23 1.74
N LEU A 115 7.46 -11.37 0.77
CA LEU A 115 7.49 -11.72 -0.64
C LEU A 115 8.89 -12.10 -1.13
N SER A 116 9.92 -11.36 -0.68
CA SER A 116 11.31 -11.63 -1.09
C SER A 116 11.89 -12.91 -0.50
N GLU A 117 11.42 -13.33 0.67
CA GLU A 117 11.94 -14.49 1.40
C GLU A 117 11.11 -15.77 1.12
N PHE A 118 9.87 -15.64 0.62
CA PHE A 118 8.89 -16.72 0.50
C PHE A 118 9.39 -17.94 -0.30
N GLU A 119 9.93 -17.73 -1.50
CA GLU A 119 10.36 -18.85 -2.37
C GLU A 119 11.52 -19.61 -1.70
N GLY A 120 12.49 -18.90 -1.14
CA GLY A 120 13.58 -19.52 -0.38
C GLY A 120 13.11 -20.27 0.86
N ALA A 121 12.06 -19.77 1.52
CA ALA A 121 11.46 -20.42 2.68
C ALA A 121 10.76 -21.73 2.32
N ILE A 122 10.09 -21.78 1.17
CA ILE A 122 9.50 -23.04 0.64
C ILE A 122 10.60 -24.05 0.35
N GLU A 123 11.63 -23.67 -0.41
CA GLU A 123 12.76 -24.56 -0.76
C GLU A 123 13.45 -25.14 0.48
N LYS A 124 13.67 -24.31 1.50
CA LYS A 124 14.30 -24.70 2.78
C LYS A 124 13.36 -25.39 3.74
N LYS A 125 12.08 -25.59 3.35
CA LYS A 125 11.05 -26.21 4.19
C LYS A 125 10.89 -25.50 5.55
N GLU A 126 10.92 -24.18 5.55
CA GLU A 126 10.76 -23.36 6.76
C GLU A 126 9.30 -23.31 7.25
N PHE A 127 8.33 -23.55 6.36
CA PHE A 127 6.93 -23.68 6.74
C PHE A 127 6.68 -25.04 7.41
N LYS A 128 6.15 -25.00 8.62
CA LYS A 128 5.88 -26.18 9.47
C LYS A 128 4.39 -26.25 9.77
N MET A 129 3.87 -27.46 9.78
CA MET A 129 2.53 -27.74 10.26
C MET A 129 2.57 -28.10 11.74
N PHE A 130 1.84 -27.35 12.54
CA PHE A 130 1.60 -27.62 13.95
C PHE A 130 0.19 -28.17 14.10
N LEU A 131 0.02 -29.11 15.01
CA LEU A 131 -1.27 -29.69 15.34
C LEU A 131 -1.71 -29.21 16.71
N GLN A 132 -2.83 -28.52 16.79
CA GLN A 132 -3.47 -28.15 18.04
C GLN A 132 -4.55 -29.19 18.39
N PRO A 133 -4.40 -29.97 19.45
CA PRO A 133 -5.39 -30.99 19.77
C PRO A 133 -6.71 -30.39 20.20
N GLN A 134 -7.80 -30.98 19.72
CA GLN A 134 -9.15 -30.68 20.14
C GLN A 134 -9.62 -31.75 21.10
N VAL A 135 -10.05 -31.32 22.29
CA VAL A 135 -10.49 -32.20 23.35
C VAL A 135 -11.97 -32.00 23.67
N ASN A 136 -12.66 -33.08 24.00
CA ASN A 136 -14.03 -32.98 24.46
C ASN A 136 -14.09 -32.58 25.96
N THR A 137 -15.29 -32.43 26.50
CA THR A 137 -15.52 -32.06 27.90
C THR A 137 -14.97 -33.07 28.93
N HIS A 138 -14.64 -34.27 28.49
CA HIS A 138 -14.02 -35.34 29.32
C HIS A 138 -12.49 -35.42 29.15
N GLY A 139 -11.89 -34.42 28.44
CA GLY A 139 -10.43 -34.39 28.23
C GLY A 139 -9.91 -35.36 27.15
N LYS A 140 -10.80 -36.07 26.43
CA LYS A 140 -10.39 -37.00 25.38
C LYS A 140 -10.17 -36.25 24.07
N VAL A 141 -9.02 -36.46 23.44
CA VAL A 141 -8.71 -35.90 22.10
C VAL A 141 -9.60 -36.60 21.07
N TYR A 142 -10.30 -35.80 20.23
CA TYR A 142 -11.14 -36.28 19.14
C TYR A 142 -10.73 -35.72 17.77
N GLY A 143 -9.82 -34.73 17.73
CA GLY A 143 -9.34 -34.13 16.52
C GLY A 143 -8.13 -33.24 16.77
N ALA A 144 -7.63 -32.64 15.74
CA ALA A 144 -6.61 -31.60 15.81
C ALA A 144 -6.79 -30.57 14.70
N GLU A 145 -6.52 -29.32 15.02
CA GLU A 145 -6.45 -28.26 14.03
C GLU A 145 -5.02 -28.16 13.48
N ALA A 146 -4.90 -28.15 12.15
CA ALA A 146 -3.62 -27.97 11.48
C ALA A 146 -3.32 -26.48 11.32
N LEU A 147 -2.27 -26.02 11.95
CA LEU A 147 -1.87 -24.63 11.98
C LEU A 147 -0.49 -24.47 11.34
N VAL A 148 -0.40 -23.72 10.25
CA VAL A 148 0.89 -23.39 9.64
C VAL A 148 1.67 -22.43 10.53
N ARG A 149 2.98 -22.59 10.56
CA ARG A 149 3.94 -21.67 11.18
C ARG A 149 5.14 -21.54 10.28
N TRP A 150 5.70 -20.35 10.19
CA TRP A 150 6.95 -20.13 9.48
C TRP A 150 8.11 -20.10 10.49
N GLN A 151 8.96 -21.12 10.42
CA GLN A 151 10.17 -21.19 11.24
C GLN A 151 11.28 -20.40 10.57
N HIS A 152 11.22 -19.08 10.76
CA HIS A 152 12.14 -18.14 10.14
C HIS A 152 13.53 -18.21 10.82
N PRO A 153 14.65 -18.26 10.06
CA PRO A 153 15.99 -18.45 10.63
C PRO A 153 16.41 -17.31 11.57
N GLU A 154 16.01 -16.07 11.31
CA GLU A 154 16.39 -14.90 12.12
C GLU A 154 15.28 -14.45 13.10
N ARG A 155 14.01 -14.67 12.75
CA ARG A 155 12.84 -14.12 13.47
C ARG A 155 12.15 -15.15 14.37
N GLY A 156 12.61 -16.39 14.32
CA GLY A 156 11.99 -17.48 15.05
C GLY A 156 10.66 -17.94 14.46
N LEU A 157 9.75 -18.38 15.30
CA LEU A 157 8.48 -18.95 14.86
C LEU A 157 7.43 -17.88 14.62
N LEU A 158 7.14 -17.61 13.35
CA LEU A 158 6.14 -16.63 12.93
C LEU A 158 4.75 -17.27 12.82
N SER A 159 3.74 -16.56 13.34
CA SER A 159 2.34 -16.99 13.21
C SER A 159 1.80 -16.66 11.81
N PRO A 160 0.71 -17.33 11.38
CA PRO A 160 0.06 -17.07 10.08
C PRO A 160 -0.30 -15.61 9.86
N PHE A 161 -0.66 -14.89 10.91
CA PHE A 161 -1.03 -13.49 10.88
C PHE A 161 0.02 -12.58 10.20
N PHE A 162 1.30 -12.98 10.22
CA PHE A 162 2.36 -12.17 9.60
C PHE A 162 2.52 -12.38 8.10
N PHE A 163 1.97 -13.45 7.51
CA PHE A 163 2.25 -13.78 6.12
C PHE A 163 1.04 -14.27 5.30
N ILE A 164 0.00 -14.83 5.93
CA ILE A 164 -1.12 -15.42 5.17
C ILE A 164 -1.84 -14.38 4.31
N ASP A 165 -2.24 -13.23 4.88
CA ASP A 165 -2.94 -12.18 4.13
C ASP A 165 -2.12 -11.71 2.92
N ILE A 166 -0.79 -11.63 3.06
CA ILE A 166 0.14 -11.23 2.01
C ILE A 166 0.17 -12.27 0.90
N LEU A 167 0.25 -13.55 1.26
CA LEU A 167 0.29 -14.65 0.31
C LEU A 167 -1.05 -14.83 -0.42
N GLU A 168 -2.17 -14.61 0.25
CA GLU A 168 -3.51 -14.64 -0.35
C GLU A 168 -3.68 -13.51 -1.37
N THR A 169 -3.37 -12.27 -0.96
CA THR A 169 -3.51 -11.08 -1.81
C THR A 169 -2.64 -11.17 -3.08
N THR A 170 -1.48 -11.81 -2.98
CA THR A 170 -0.54 -11.99 -4.10
C THR A 170 -0.73 -13.29 -4.88
N GLY A 171 -1.64 -14.17 -4.44
CA GLY A 171 -1.88 -15.47 -5.05
C GLY A 171 -0.79 -16.52 -4.79
N LEU A 172 0.19 -16.20 -3.94
CA LEU A 172 1.28 -17.13 -3.60
C LEU A 172 0.85 -18.24 -2.64
N ILE A 173 -0.31 -18.11 -2.02
CA ILE A 173 -0.86 -19.11 -1.09
C ILE A 173 -1.09 -20.50 -1.77
N TYR A 174 -1.17 -20.54 -3.10
CA TYR A 174 -1.41 -21.76 -3.86
C TYR A 174 -0.12 -22.50 -4.28
N LYS A 175 1.04 -21.97 -3.94
CA LYS A 175 2.34 -22.62 -4.16
C LYS A 175 2.72 -23.56 -3.02
#